data_5fc63692616b94b8afaf25ccdc7bc8ff
#
_entry.id   5fc63692616b94b8afaf25ccdc7bc8ff
#
_cell.length_a   1.000
_cell.length_b   1.000
_cell.length_c   1.000
_cell.angle_alpha   90.00
_cell.angle_beta   90.00
_cell.angle_gamma   90.00
#
_symmetry.space_group_name_H-M   'P 1'
#
loop_
_entity.id
_entity.type
_entity.pdbx_description
1 polymer ?
#
loop_
_entity_poly.entity_id
_entity_poly.type
_entity_poly.pdbx_seq_one_letter_code
_entity_poly.pdbx_strand_id
1 'polypeptide(L)'
;VAGMTTSELFAVMVGGLASVAGSTLAGYAALGVELDYLLAAAFMAAPGGLLMAKIIQPETGVPVDELEAPGHAGGSDAGTAQEDARPSPAAGWAAGGAGAPLPRNVSGSPPHVALRAGGDPAEPGEPKPVNVIDAAATGASHGLVLAANVGAMLLAFIALIALANVLLGAVGGSIGLDGLTFQAILGWLFAPVAFLLGVPWGEAATVGGLFGQKLVLNEFVAFVNLVGATEPLSERARAITTFALCGFANFGSIAILLGGLGGMAPSRRSDIAGMGIRAVVAASLANLMSAALAGVFLGLG
;
A
#
# COMPACT_ATOMS: atom_id res chain seq x y z
N VAL A 1 -5.08 10.00 -13.02
CA VAL A 1 -3.66 9.60 -12.83
C VAL A 1 -2.83 10.02 -14.04
N ALA A 2 -3.29 9.80 -15.28
CA ALA A 2 -2.52 10.13 -16.49
C ALA A 2 -2.23 11.63 -16.63
N GLY A 3 -3.17 12.51 -16.29
CA GLY A 3 -3.02 13.97 -16.34
C GLY A 3 -2.42 14.64 -15.10
N MET A 4 -2.15 13.86 -14.05
CA MET A 4 -1.57 14.40 -12.80
C MET A 4 -0.16 14.94 -13.01
N THR A 5 0.18 16.02 -12.29
CA THR A 5 1.57 16.46 -12.15
C THR A 5 2.41 15.40 -11.42
N THR A 6 3.72 15.53 -11.49
CA THR A 6 4.61 14.60 -10.75
C THR A 6 4.41 14.69 -9.23
N SER A 7 4.13 15.90 -8.72
CA SER A 7 3.86 16.11 -7.29
C SER A 7 2.52 15.54 -6.86
N GLU A 8 1.48 15.64 -7.68
CA GLU A 8 0.16 15.03 -7.41
C GLU A 8 0.25 13.52 -7.43
N LEU A 9 0.89 12.94 -8.45
CA LEU A 9 1.11 11.49 -8.54
C LEU A 9 1.92 10.99 -7.34
N PHE A 10 2.96 11.72 -6.94
CA PHE A 10 3.76 11.38 -5.77
C PHE A 10 2.94 11.44 -4.48
N ALA A 11 2.05 12.44 -4.32
CA ALA A 11 1.16 12.56 -3.18
C ALA A 11 0.18 11.37 -3.09
N VAL A 12 -0.36 10.91 -4.22
CA VAL A 12 -1.21 9.71 -4.29
C VAL A 12 -0.43 8.46 -3.88
N MET A 13 0.81 8.30 -4.38
CA MET A 13 1.67 7.18 -4.01
C MET A 13 1.96 7.17 -2.51
N VAL A 14 2.37 8.31 -1.94
CA VAL A 14 2.69 8.43 -0.51
C VAL A 14 1.45 8.21 0.36
N GLY A 15 0.30 8.79 -0.02
CA GLY A 15 -0.97 8.61 0.69
C GLY A 15 -1.39 7.14 0.75
N GLY A 16 -1.25 6.41 -0.37
CA GLY A 16 -1.54 4.98 -0.43
C GLY A 16 -0.59 4.13 0.43
N LEU A 17 0.69 4.51 0.51
CA LEU A 17 1.68 3.79 1.31
C LEU A 17 1.64 4.15 2.81
N ALA A 18 1.31 5.39 3.15
CA ALA A 18 1.22 5.83 4.55
C ALA A 18 -0.02 5.29 5.26
N SER A 19 -1.09 5.05 4.51
CA SER A 19 -2.39 4.61 5.03
C SER A 19 -2.49 3.09 5.17
N VAL A 20 -3.55 2.64 5.84
CA VAL A 20 -3.92 1.23 6.02
C VAL A 20 -5.39 1.05 5.67
N ALA A 21 -5.73 -0.03 4.98
CA ALA A 21 -7.12 -0.37 4.68
C ALA A 21 -7.88 -0.76 5.95
N GLY A 22 -9.17 -0.38 6.04
CA GLY A 22 -10.00 -0.67 7.21
C GLY A 22 -10.13 -2.18 7.53
N SER A 23 -10.15 -3.04 6.51
CA SER A 23 -10.14 -4.50 6.69
C SER A 23 -8.85 -5.00 7.36
N THR A 24 -7.72 -4.39 7.04
CA THR A 24 -6.42 -4.73 7.62
C THR A 24 -6.31 -4.26 9.07
N LEU A 25 -6.89 -3.08 9.40
CA LEU A 25 -7.00 -2.59 10.79
C LEU A 25 -7.76 -3.60 11.67
N ALA A 26 -8.88 -4.14 11.15
CA ALA A 26 -9.62 -5.19 11.85
C ALA A 26 -8.76 -6.44 12.08
N GLY A 27 -7.92 -6.81 11.14
CA GLY A 27 -6.96 -7.89 11.28
C GLY A 27 -5.94 -7.65 12.40
N TYR A 28 -5.38 -6.44 12.50
CA TYR A 28 -4.44 -6.08 13.58
C TYR A 28 -5.13 -6.05 14.95
N ALA A 29 -6.35 -5.54 15.03
CA ALA A 29 -7.14 -5.57 16.26
C ALA A 29 -7.44 -7.02 16.69
N ALA A 30 -7.72 -7.93 15.74
CA ALA A 30 -7.90 -9.35 16.01
C ALA A 30 -6.62 -10.05 16.51
N LEU A 31 -5.43 -9.55 16.16
CA LEU A 31 -4.15 -10.00 16.71
C LEU A 31 -3.94 -9.52 18.15
N GLY A 32 -4.70 -8.55 18.64
CA GLY A 32 -4.56 -7.97 19.99
C GLY A 32 -3.87 -6.61 20.05
N VAL A 33 -3.71 -5.92 18.89
CA VAL A 33 -3.23 -4.54 18.86
C VAL A 33 -4.37 -3.60 19.27
N GLU A 34 -4.06 -2.59 20.09
CA GLU A 34 -5.06 -1.63 20.57
C GLU A 34 -5.70 -0.86 19.43
N LEU A 35 -7.03 -1.01 19.31
CA LEU A 35 -7.82 -0.43 18.23
C LEU A 35 -7.77 1.10 18.23
N ASP A 36 -7.74 1.73 19.39
CA ASP A 36 -7.72 3.19 19.55
C ASP A 36 -6.47 3.79 18.91
N TYR A 37 -5.30 3.18 19.14
CA TYR A 37 -4.05 3.61 18.52
C TYR A 37 -4.04 3.35 17.01
N LEU A 38 -4.62 2.23 16.56
CA LEU A 38 -4.74 1.91 15.13
C LEU A 38 -5.62 2.93 14.40
N LEU A 39 -6.78 3.28 14.98
CA LEU A 39 -7.67 4.27 14.41
C LEU A 39 -7.04 5.66 14.36
N ALA A 40 -6.43 6.09 15.47
CA ALA A 40 -5.74 7.38 15.53
C ALA A 40 -4.60 7.44 14.49
N ALA A 41 -3.78 6.39 14.37
CA ALA A 41 -2.71 6.32 13.38
C ALA A 41 -3.26 6.38 11.94
N ALA A 42 -4.35 5.67 11.64
CA ALA A 42 -4.97 5.67 10.32
C ALA A 42 -5.51 7.07 9.93
N PHE A 43 -6.13 7.80 10.87
CA PHE A 43 -6.57 9.17 10.64
C PHE A 43 -5.41 10.13 10.41
N MET A 44 -4.31 9.98 11.14
CA MET A 44 -3.13 10.82 11.00
C MET A 44 -2.33 10.54 9.72
N ALA A 45 -2.48 9.35 9.14
CA ALA A 45 -1.75 8.94 7.93
C ALA A 45 -2.07 9.82 6.72
N ALA A 46 -3.32 10.24 6.55
CA ALA A 46 -3.73 11.04 5.38
C ALA A 46 -3.08 12.44 5.37
N PRO A 47 -3.24 13.29 6.40
CA PRO A 47 -2.58 14.60 6.43
C PRO A 47 -1.05 14.47 6.51
N GLY A 48 -0.54 13.49 7.26
CA GLY A 48 0.89 13.24 7.38
C GLY A 48 1.52 12.82 6.06
N GLY A 49 0.86 11.92 5.32
CA GLY A 49 1.30 11.49 4.00
C GLY A 49 1.36 12.64 3.00
N LEU A 50 0.30 13.47 2.96
CA LEU A 50 0.27 14.65 2.08
C LEU A 50 1.37 15.65 2.43
N LEU A 51 1.57 15.92 3.73
CA LEU A 51 2.62 16.83 4.19
C LEU A 51 4.01 16.35 3.74
N MET A 52 4.35 15.09 4.02
CA MET A 52 5.65 14.53 3.64
C MET A 52 5.82 14.45 2.13
N ALA A 53 4.75 14.14 1.39
CA ALA A 53 4.78 14.16 -0.06
C ALA A 53 5.14 15.54 -0.62
N LYS A 54 4.51 16.60 -0.12
CA LYS A 54 4.75 17.97 -0.59
C LYS A 54 6.11 18.55 -0.13
N ILE A 55 6.64 18.08 0.99
CA ILE A 55 8.01 18.43 1.43
C ILE A 55 9.06 17.80 0.51
N ILE A 56 8.89 16.51 0.15
CA ILE A 56 9.88 15.76 -0.64
C ILE A 56 9.75 16.06 -2.14
N GLN A 57 8.52 16.25 -2.61
CA GLN A 57 8.20 16.55 -4.02
C GLN A 57 7.25 17.74 -4.08
N PRO A 58 7.75 18.98 -3.94
CA PRO A 58 6.95 20.20 -4.06
C PRO A 58 6.26 20.29 -5.43
N GLU A 59 5.15 21.03 -5.49
CA GLU A 59 4.47 21.31 -6.75
C GLU A 59 5.27 22.31 -7.56
N THR A 60 5.65 21.93 -8.76
CA THR A 60 6.36 22.78 -9.73
C THR A 60 5.65 22.86 -11.07
N GLY A 61 4.60 22.03 -11.25
CA GLY A 61 3.74 22.02 -12.43
C GLY A 61 2.48 22.87 -12.24
N VAL A 62 1.70 22.97 -13.29
CA VAL A 62 0.35 23.54 -13.23
C VAL A 62 -0.61 22.35 -13.18
N PRO A 63 -1.33 22.13 -12.06
CA PRO A 63 -2.35 21.09 -11.98
C PRO A 63 -3.40 21.29 -13.08
N VAL A 64 -3.86 20.21 -13.69
CA VAL A 64 -4.97 20.28 -14.63
C VAL A 64 -6.25 20.33 -13.80
N ASP A 65 -6.86 21.51 -13.72
CA ASP A 65 -8.19 21.67 -13.13
C ASP A 65 -9.21 21.03 -14.07
N GLU A 66 -9.59 19.78 -13.80
CA GLU A 66 -10.71 19.12 -14.50
C GLU A 66 -12.08 19.77 -14.20
N LEU A 67 -12.13 20.82 -13.38
CA LEU A 67 -13.34 21.58 -13.07
C LEU A 67 -13.70 22.59 -14.18
N GLU A 68 -12.81 22.88 -15.13
CA GLU A 68 -13.19 23.48 -16.39
C GLU A 68 -13.70 22.40 -17.36
N ALA A 69 -14.85 21.81 -17.04
CA ALA A 69 -15.64 21.08 -18.01
C ALA A 69 -15.94 22.05 -19.18
N PRO A 70 -15.61 21.69 -20.44
CA PRO A 70 -15.99 22.52 -21.58
C PRO A 70 -17.51 22.49 -21.73
N GLY A 71 -18.20 23.48 -21.20
CA GLY A 71 -19.66 23.49 -21.27
C GLY A 71 -20.38 24.62 -20.58
N HIS A 72 -19.77 25.80 -20.38
CA HIS A 72 -20.52 27.03 -20.11
C HIS A 72 -19.77 28.25 -20.66
N ALA A 73 -19.46 28.22 -21.95
CA ALA A 73 -19.31 29.47 -22.69
C ALA A 73 -20.72 29.94 -23.03
N GLY A 74 -21.33 30.65 -22.11
CA GLY A 74 -22.48 31.47 -22.43
C GLY A 74 -22.03 32.66 -23.27
N GLY A 75 -22.66 32.88 -24.39
CA GLY A 75 -22.56 34.17 -25.04
C GLY A 75 -22.42 34.06 -26.57
N SER A 76 -23.55 34.19 -27.20
CA SER A 76 -23.82 34.94 -28.44
C SER A 76 -22.64 35.08 -29.44
N ASP A 77 -22.71 34.32 -30.51
CA ASP A 77 -22.75 34.98 -31.81
C ASP A 77 -23.43 34.05 -32.84
N ALA A 78 -24.48 34.62 -33.42
CA ALA A 78 -25.23 34.04 -34.52
C ALA A 78 -24.40 34.10 -35.80
N GLY A 79 -24.31 32.99 -36.50
CA GLY A 79 -23.69 33.04 -37.83
C GLY A 79 -23.63 31.69 -38.56
N THR A 80 -24.66 31.45 -39.36
CA THR A 80 -24.69 30.64 -40.57
C THR A 80 -24.53 29.12 -40.51
N ALA A 81 -25.64 28.53 -40.87
CA ALA A 81 -25.87 27.14 -41.26
C ALA A 81 -24.88 26.63 -42.33
N GLN A 82 -24.45 25.41 -42.10
CA GLN A 82 -24.25 24.49 -43.20
C GLN A 82 -24.68 23.09 -42.77
N GLU A 83 -25.81 22.72 -43.29
CA GLU A 83 -26.46 21.42 -43.32
C GLU A 83 -25.66 20.53 -44.26
N ASP A 84 -25.15 19.39 -43.81
CA ASP A 84 -24.90 18.27 -44.71
C ASP A 84 -24.89 16.91 -43.98
N ALA A 85 -25.93 16.18 -44.29
CA ALA A 85 -26.01 14.74 -44.58
C ALA A 85 -25.50 13.74 -43.52
N ARG A 86 -26.43 13.25 -42.73
CA ARG A 86 -26.42 11.91 -42.15
C ARG A 86 -26.69 10.85 -43.23
N PRO A 87 -26.03 9.69 -43.25
CA PRO A 87 -26.61 8.45 -43.71
C PRO A 87 -27.14 7.62 -42.52
N SER A 88 -28.40 7.25 -42.66
CA SER A 88 -29.19 6.34 -41.84
C SER A 88 -28.67 4.90 -41.91
N PRO A 89 -28.75 4.12 -40.81
CA PRO A 89 -28.47 2.69 -40.84
C PRO A 89 -29.75 1.93 -41.11
N ALA A 90 -29.84 1.32 -42.29
CA ALA A 90 -30.85 0.28 -42.55
C ALA A 90 -30.27 -0.84 -43.38
N ALA A 91 -30.53 -2.04 -42.92
CA ALA A 91 -30.65 -3.30 -43.63
C ALA A 91 -29.35 -4.05 -44.01
N GLY A 92 -29.24 -5.26 -43.48
CA GLY A 92 -28.29 -6.28 -43.91
C GLY A 92 -28.30 -7.56 -43.10
N TRP A 93 -29.47 -8.10 -42.76
CA TRP A 93 -29.60 -9.50 -42.35
C TRP A 93 -29.87 -10.33 -43.59
N ALA A 94 -28.89 -11.09 -44.06
CA ALA A 94 -29.15 -12.34 -44.75
C ALA A 94 -27.87 -13.13 -45.07
N ALA A 95 -27.94 -14.41 -44.73
CA ALA A 95 -27.33 -15.57 -45.36
C ALA A 95 -25.82 -15.84 -45.13
N GLY A 96 -25.49 -16.78 -44.28
CA GLY A 96 -25.22 -18.16 -44.72
C GLY A 96 -23.77 -18.40 -45.09
N GLY A 97 -23.12 -19.34 -44.40
CA GLY A 97 -21.96 -20.02 -44.98
C GLY A 97 -20.87 -20.37 -43.96
N ALA A 98 -20.94 -21.59 -43.47
CA ALA A 98 -19.87 -22.54 -43.14
C ALA A 98 -18.42 -22.02 -42.99
N GLY A 99 -17.82 -22.39 -41.82
CA GLY A 99 -16.36 -22.51 -41.72
C GLY A 99 -15.68 -21.48 -40.83
N ALA A 100 -16.03 -21.43 -39.53
CA ALA A 100 -15.16 -20.79 -38.56
C ALA A 100 -14.07 -21.79 -38.13
N PRO A 101 -12.77 -21.48 -38.31
CA PRO A 101 -11.72 -22.25 -37.67
C PRO A 101 -11.74 -21.97 -36.14
N LEU A 102 -11.73 -23.06 -35.41
CA LEU A 102 -11.56 -23.03 -33.91
C LEU A 102 -10.30 -22.25 -33.56
N PRO A 103 -10.33 -21.39 -32.53
CA PRO A 103 -9.13 -20.76 -32.05
C PRO A 103 -8.23 -21.82 -31.42
N ARG A 104 -7.12 -22.15 -32.08
CA ARG A 104 -5.98 -22.83 -31.49
C ARG A 104 -5.27 -21.84 -30.59
N ASN A 105 -5.57 -21.87 -29.31
CA ASN A 105 -4.62 -21.45 -28.30
C ASN A 105 -4.82 -22.27 -27.02
N VAL A 106 -4.22 -23.48 -27.03
CA VAL A 106 -3.96 -24.26 -25.82
C VAL A 106 -2.48 -24.06 -25.54
N SER A 107 -2.09 -22.88 -25.07
CA SER A 107 -0.88 -22.75 -24.28
C SER A 107 -1.33 -22.80 -22.83
N GLY A 108 -1.27 -23.98 -22.24
CA GLY A 108 -1.47 -24.22 -20.81
C GLY A 108 -0.35 -23.59 -20.01
N SER A 109 -0.43 -22.29 -19.78
CA SER A 109 0.21 -21.68 -18.65
C SER A 109 -0.68 -21.94 -17.43
N PRO A 110 -0.13 -22.46 -16.31
CA PRO A 110 -0.91 -22.56 -15.09
C PRO A 110 -1.41 -21.17 -14.72
N PRO A 111 -2.59 -21.04 -14.10
CA PRO A 111 -3.09 -19.75 -13.68
C PRO A 111 -2.04 -19.16 -12.73
N HIS A 112 -1.39 -18.08 -13.18
CA HIS A 112 -0.57 -17.27 -12.30
C HIS A 112 -1.53 -16.72 -11.25
N VAL A 113 -1.50 -17.30 -10.04
CA VAL A 113 -2.12 -16.71 -8.86
C VAL A 113 -1.37 -15.41 -8.61
N ALA A 114 -1.84 -14.34 -9.24
CA ALA A 114 -1.36 -13.02 -8.95
C ALA A 114 -1.66 -12.76 -7.47
N LEU A 115 -0.62 -12.62 -6.66
CA LEU A 115 -0.70 -12.17 -5.28
C LEU A 115 -1.35 -10.78 -5.27
N ARG A 116 -2.67 -10.72 -5.19
CA ARG A 116 -3.41 -9.48 -4.99
C ARG A 116 -3.26 -9.07 -3.54
N ALA A 117 -2.40 -8.13 -3.29
CA ALA A 117 -2.35 -7.44 -2.00
C ALA A 117 -3.55 -6.49 -1.92
N GLY A 118 -4.35 -6.70 -0.90
CA GLY A 118 -5.49 -5.98 -0.37
C GLY A 118 -6.12 -4.82 -1.15
N GLY A 119 -7.41 -4.95 -1.44
CA GLY A 119 -8.28 -3.80 -1.69
C GLY A 119 -8.16 -3.12 -3.06
N ASP A 120 -7.84 -3.86 -4.13
CA ASP A 120 -7.91 -3.31 -5.48
C ASP A 120 -9.34 -2.88 -5.81
N PRO A 121 -9.54 -1.65 -6.34
CA PRO A 121 -10.79 -1.30 -7.01
C PRO A 121 -11.03 -2.32 -8.12
N ALA A 122 -12.29 -2.75 -8.28
CA ALA A 122 -12.71 -3.71 -9.28
C ALA A 122 -12.01 -3.47 -10.63
N GLU A 123 -11.41 -4.49 -11.22
CA GLU A 123 -10.78 -4.36 -12.54
C GLU A 123 -11.80 -3.82 -13.54
N PRO A 124 -11.36 -3.02 -14.51
CA PRO A 124 -12.23 -2.64 -15.62
C PRO A 124 -12.67 -3.92 -16.37
N GLY A 125 -13.88 -4.40 -16.09
CA GLY A 125 -14.42 -5.64 -16.67
C GLY A 125 -15.04 -6.62 -15.66
N GLU A 126 -14.84 -6.46 -14.35
CA GLU A 126 -15.60 -7.24 -13.38
C GLU A 126 -17.08 -6.80 -13.39
N PRO A 127 -18.03 -7.75 -13.55
CA PRO A 127 -19.44 -7.42 -13.50
C PRO A 127 -19.78 -6.83 -12.13
N LYS A 128 -20.45 -5.68 -12.11
CA LYS A 128 -20.92 -5.08 -10.86
C LYS A 128 -21.93 -6.05 -10.21
N PRO A 129 -21.86 -6.23 -8.87
CA PRO A 129 -22.82 -7.07 -8.16
C PRO A 129 -24.27 -6.68 -8.50
N VAL A 130 -25.10 -7.64 -8.82
CA VAL A 130 -26.48 -7.42 -9.25
C VAL A 130 -27.38 -7.06 -8.07
N ASN A 131 -27.07 -7.56 -6.88
CA ASN A 131 -27.81 -7.30 -5.65
C ASN A 131 -26.92 -7.46 -4.40
N VAL A 132 -27.49 -7.16 -3.22
CA VAL A 132 -26.79 -7.20 -1.92
C VAL A 132 -26.23 -8.59 -1.60
N ILE A 133 -26.94 -9.66 -1.97
CA ILE A 133 -26.50 -11.04 -1.71
C ILE A 133 -25.30 -11.39 -2.59
N ASP A 134 -25.35 -11.00 -3.85
CA ASP A 134 -24.26 -11.17 -4.82
C ASP A 134 -23.02 -10.37 -4.39
N ALA A 135 -23.22 -9.14 -3.93
CA ALA A 135 -22.14 -8.32 -3.36
C ALA A 135 -21.51 -8.98 -2.13
N ALA A 136 -22.33 -9.54 -1.24
CA ALA A 136 -21.84 -10.23 -0.05
C ALA A 136 -21.08 -11.52 -0.42
N ALA A 137 -21.58 -12.31 -1.36
CA ALA A 137 -20.93 -13.54 -1.83
C ALA A 137 -19.58 -13.24 -2.52
N THR A 138 -19.54 -12.22 -3.36
CA THR A 138 -18.32 -11.74 -4.04
C THR A 138 -17.32 -11.22 -3.01
N GLY A 139 -17.76 -10.40 -2.06
CA GLY A 139 -16.93 -9.88 -0.98
C GLY A 139 -16.36 -11.01 -0.09
N ALA A 140 -17.15 -12.02 0.24
CA ALA A 140 -16.67 -13.18 1.00
C ALA A 140 -15.62 -13.99 0.23
N SER A 141 -15.82 -14.20 -1.07
CA SER A 141 -14.86 -14.89 -1.94
C SER A 141 -13.54 -14.13 -2.04
N HIS A 142 -13.59 -12.82 -2.26
CA HIS A 142 -12.40 -11.95 -2.31
C HIS A 142 -11.69 -11.92 -0.95
N GLY A 143 -12.43 -11.85 0.15
CA GLY A 143 -11.88 -11.89 1.50
C GLY A 143 -11.15 -13.21 1.80
N LEU A 144 -11.70 -14.34 1.37
CA LEU A 144 -11.05 -15.66 1.54
C LEU A 144 -9.74 -15.75 0.75
N VAL A 145 -9.74 -15.32 -0.52
CA VAL A 145 -8.53 -15.28 -1.35
C VAL A 145 -7.48 -14.38 -0.73
N LEU A 146 -7.88 -13.20 -0.25
CA LEU A 146 -6.97 -12.28 0.43
C LEU A 146 -6.37 -12.90 1.70
N ALA A 147 -7.20 -13.52 2.54
CA ALA A 147 -6.74 -14.18 3.77
C ALA A 147 -5.76 -15.33 3.47
N ALA A 148 -6.05 -16.13 2.45
CA ALA A 148 -5.15 -17.21 2.01
C ALA A 148 -3.81 -16.68 1.50
N ASN A 149 -3.83 -15.60 0.71
CA ASN A 149 -2.61 -14.94 0.21
C ASN A 149 -1.77 -14.35 1.34
N VAL A 150 -2.41 -13.65 2.29
CA VAL A 150 -1.72 -13.11 3.48
C VAL A 150 -1.11 -14.25 4.31
N GLY A 151 -1.85 -15.32 4.54
CA GLY A 151 -1.35 -16.51 5.26
C GLY A 151 -0.15 -17.16 4.57
N ALA A 152 -0.20 -17.32 3.26
CA ALA A 152 0.91 -17.85 2.47
C ALA A 152 2.15 -16.95 2.51
N MET A 153 1.96 -15.63 2.40
CA MET A 153 3.05 -14.65 2.52
C MET A 153 3.69 -14.68 3.91
N LEU A 154 2.88 -14.74 4.97
CA LEU A 154 3.37 -14.84 6.34
C LEU A 154 4.22 -16.09 6.53
N LEU A 155 3.74 -17.24 6.08
CA LEU A 155 4.50 -18.49 6.16
C LEU A 155 5.83 -18.39 5.45
N ALA A 156 5.84 -17.83 4.24
CA ALA A 156 7.06 -17.65 3.46
C ALA A 156 8.05 -16.69 4.14
N PHE A 157 7.57 -15.55 4.66
CA PHE A 157 8.44 -14.58 5.34
C PHE A 157 8.97 -15.09 6.67
N ILE A 158 8.15 -15.78 7.47
CA ILE A 158 8.59 -16.39 8.74
C ILE A 158 9.69 -17.43 8.44
N ALA A 159 9.50 -18.28 7.43
CA ALA A 159 10.49 -19.26 7.03
C ALA A 159 11.80 -18.61 6.53
N LEU A 160 11.69 -17.52 5.74
CA LEU A 160 12.83 -16.77 5.24
C LEU A 160 13.61 -16.09 6.38
N ILE A 161 12.92 -15.49 7.35
CA ILE A 161 13.55 -14.90 8.54
C ILE A 161 14.25 -15.99 9.38
N ALA A 162 13.61 -17.14 9.57
CA ALA A 162 14.22 -18.26 10.29
C ALA A 162 15.50 -18.73 9.60
N LEU A 163 15.48 -18.90 8.28
CA LEU A 163 16.66 -19.23 7.49
C LEU A 163 17.75 -18.14 7.63
N ALA A 164 17.39 -16.88 7.50
CA ALA A 164 18.33 -15.77 7.67
C ALA A 164 18.97 -15.79 9.07
N ASN A 165 18.17 -16.05 10.12
CA ASN A 165 18.67 -16.14 11.48
C ASN A 165 19.61 -17.32 11.72
N VAL A 166 19.38 -18.48 11.07
CA VAL A 166 20.31 -19.61 11.11
C VAL A 166 21.65 -19.23 10.48
N LEU A 167 21.62 -18.59 9.32
CA LEU A 167 22.84 -18.15 8.62
C LEU A 167 23.59 -17.06 9.40
N LEU A 168 22.87 -16.06 9.90
CA LEU A 168 23.45 -14.99 10.71
C LEU A 168 24.00 -15.49 12.04
N GLY A 169 23.33 -16.43 12.69
CA GLY A 169 23.81 -17.07 13.90
C GLY A 169 25.11 -17.87 13.67
N ALA A 170 25.21 -18.59 12.56
CA ALA A 170 26.42 -19.31 12.18
C ALA A 170 27.61 -18.36 11.91
N VAL A 171 27.37 -17.27 11.19
CA VAL A 171 28.36 -16.22 10.92
C VAL A 171 28.74 -15.51 12.24
N GLY A 172 27.74 -15.11 13.03
CA GLY A 172 27.93 -14.44 14.32
C GLY A 172 28.81 -15.26 15.28
N GLY A 173 28.49 -16.55 15.44
CA GLY A 173 29.29 -17.46 16.27
C GLY A 173 30.74 -17.61 15.78
N SER A 174 31.00 -17.53 14.47
CA SER A 174 32.37 -17.60 13.94
C SER A 174 33.23 -16.36 14.22
N ILE A 175 32.61 -15.21 14.49
CA ILE A 175 33.27 -13.91 14.76
C ILE A 175 33.08 -13.43 16.20
N GLY A 176 32.54 -14.29 17.08
CA GLY A 176 32.33 -13.97 18.50
C GLY A 176 31.16 -13.04 18.78
N LEU A 177 30.20 -12.90 17.85
CA LEU A 177 28.93 -12.17 18.02
C LEU A 177 27.79 -13.16 18.21
N ASP A 178 27.71 -13.75 19.39
CA ASP A 178 26.65 -14.70 19.72
C ASP A 178 25.28 -13.99 19.73
N GLY A 179 24.26 -14.65 19.19
CA GLY A 179 22.89 -14.12 19.13
C GLY A 179 22.63 -13.12 18.00
N LEU A 180 23.47 -13.08 16.97
CA LEU A 180 23.24 -12.25 15.80
C LEU A 180 22.01 -12.74 15.05
N THR A 181 20.97 -11.89 14.97
CA THR A 181 19.73 -12.16 14.26
C THR A 181 19.37 -11.01 13.32
N PHE A 182 18.52 -11.28 12.36
CA PHE A 182 17.99 -10.26 11.46
C PHE A 182 17.32 -9.12 12.25
N GLN A 183 16.55 -9.47 13.28
CA GLN A 183 15.89 -8.51 14.15
C GLN A 183 16.89 -7.66 14.95
N ALA A 184 17.98 -8.26 15.44
CA ALA A 184 19.02 -7.55 16.15
C ALA A 184 19.74 -6.53 15.26
N ILE A 185 20.07 -6.90 14.03
CA ILE A 185 20.71 -6.00 13.06
C ILE A 185 19.80 -4.79 12.78
N LEU A 186 18.52 -5.04 12.47
CA LEU A 186 17.56 -3.97 12.25
C LEU A 186 17.33 -3.14 13.51
N GLY A 187 17.33 -3.79 14.67
CA GLY A 187 17.24 -3.13 15.96
C GLY A 187 18.37 -2.13 16.18
N TRP A 188 19.61 -2.52 15.98
CA TRP A 188 20.76 -1.62 16.10
C TRP A 188 20.70 -0.47 15.10
N LEU A 189 20.29 -0.76 13.85
CA LEU A 189 20.21 0.25 12.81
C LEU A 189 19.14 1.31 13.11
N PHE A 190 17.97 0.89 13.60
CA PHE A 190 16.82 1.78 13.81
C PHE A 190 16.60 2.18 15.27
N ALA A 191 17.40 1.69 16.25
CA ALA A 191 17.33 2.13 17.65
C ALA A 191 17.45 3.65 17.80
N PRO A 192 18.38 4.36 17.12
CA PRO A 192 18.44 5.81 17.21
C PRO A 192 17.15 6.49 16.74
N VAL A 193 16.49 5.95 15.70
CA VAL A 193 15.23 6.47 15.21
C VAL A 193 14.13 6.27 16.25
N ALA A 194 14.01 5.07 16.83
CA ALA A 194 13.05 4.77 17.88
C ALA A 194 13.26 5.68 19.11
N PHE A 195 14.51 5.90 19.51
CA PHE A 195 14.83 6.83 20.60
C PHE A 195 14.39 8.26 20.31
N LEU A 196 14.63 8.75 19.09
CA LEU A 196 14.19 10.10 18.68
C LEU A 196 12.66 10.26 18.67
N LEU A 197 11.91 9.17 18.51
CA LEU A 197 10.45 9.17 18.62
C LEU A 197 9.96 9.23 20.08
N GLY A 198 10.87 9.11 21.05
CA GLY A 198 10.57 9.15 22.48
C GLY A 198 10.43 7.78 23.15
N VAL A 199 10.88 6.70 22.49
CA VAL A 199 11.00 5.36 23.08
C VAL A 199 12.18 5.37 24.06
N PRO A 200 12.04 4.80 25.28
CA PRO A 200 13.16 4.62 26.19
C PRO A 200 14.31 3.84 25.54
N TRP A 201 15.56 4.24 25.81
CA TRP A 201 16.72 3.61 25.17
C TRP A 201 16.78 2.09 25.36
N GLY A 202 16.38 1.60 26.55
CA GLY A 202 16.32 0.16 26.84
C GLY A 202 15.38 -0.64 25.92
N GLU A 203 14.37 0.02 25.33
CA GLU A 203 13.38 -0.59 24.44
C GLU A 203 13.63 -0.22 22.97
N ALA A 204 14.52 0.74 22.71
CA ALA A 204 14.72 1.33 21.40
C ALA A 204 15.18 0.32 20.34
N ALA A 205 16.00 -0.66 20.71
CA ALA A 205 16.45 -1.71 19.81
C ALA A 205 15.29 -2.65 19.39
N THR A 206 14.41 -2.99 20.33
CA THR A 206 13.23 -3.82 20.06
C THR A 206 12.28 -3.09 19.11
N VAL A 207 11.94 -1.83 19.40
CA VAL A 207 11.07 -1.01 18.55
C VAL A 207 11.72 -0.76 17.19
N GLY A 208 13.00 -0.45 17.16
CA GLY A 208 13.78 -0.28 15.92
C GLY A 208 13.77 -1.55 15.06
N GLY A 209 13.89 -2.72 15.69
CA GLY A 209 13.79 -4.01 15.00
C GLY A 209 12.43 -4.26 14.37
N LEU A 210 11.35 -3.91 15.06
CA LEU A 210 9.98 -4.00 14.53
C LEU A 210 9.77 -3.03 13.36
N PHE A 211 10.23 -1.79 13.48
CA PHE A 211 10.16 -0.82 12.38
C PHE A 211 10.98 -1.28 11.16
N GLY A 212 12.18 -1.80 11.38
CA GLY A 212 13.00 -2.35 10.32
C GLY A 212 12.33 -3.54 9.62
N GLN A 213 11.69 -4.44 10.37
CA GLN A 213 10.91 -5.55 9.82
C GLN A 213 9.75 -5.05 8.96
N LYS A 214 9.01 -4.03 9.42
CA LYS A 214 7.98 -3.38 8.61
C LYS A 214 8.55 -2.92 7.26
N LEU A 215 9.68 -2.21 7.28
CA LEU A 215 10.26 -1.60 6.10
C LEU A 215 10.74 -2.63 5.09
N VAL A 216 11.41 -3.70 5.56
CA VAL A 216 12.01 -4.73 4.70
C VAL A 216 10.99 -5.78 4.26
N LEU A 217 10.10 -6.19 5.16
CA LEU A 217 9.10 -7.24 4.92
C LEU A 217 7.72 -6.59 4.70
N ASN A 218 6.98 -6.46 5.78
CA ASN A 218 5.71 -5.73 5.84
C ASN A 218 5.32 -5.47 7.31
N GLU A 219 4.32 -4.62 7.49
CA GLU A 219 3.79 -4.24 8.80
C GLU A 219 3.06 -5.39 9.51
N PHE A 220 2.48 -6.32 8.77
CA PHE A 220 1.75 -7.45 9.38
C PHE A 220 2.69 -8.36 10.17
N VAL A 221 3.85 -8.71 9.60
CA VAL A 221 4.91 -9.47 10.30
C VAL A 221 5.39 -8.72 11.53
N ALA A 222 5.57 -7.41 11.41
CA ALA A 222 6.00 -6.57 12.54
C ALA A 222 4.94 -6.56 13.67
N PHE A 223 3.64 -6.47 13.34
CA PHE A 223 2.56 -6.55 14.34
C PHE A 223 2.47 -7.94 14.99
N VAL A 224 2.61 -9.02 14.24
CA VAL A 224 2.67 -10.38 14.82
C VAL A 224 3.82 -10.49 15.83
N ASN A 225 4.99 -9.95 15.51
CA ASN A 225 6.13 -9.96 16.39
C ASN A 225 5.96 -9.01 17.60
N LEU A 226 5.27 -7.87 17.43
CA LEU A 226 4.94 -6.96 18.52
C LEU A 226 4.04 -7.64 19.56
N VAL A 227 2.99 -8.32 19.11
CA VAL A 227 2.04 -9.02 19.99
C VAL A 227 2.65 -10.27 20.61
N GLY A 228 3.51 -10.97 19.86
CA GLY A 228 4.22 -12.17 20.32
C GLY A 228 5.49 -11.90 21.14
N ALA A 229 5.83 -10.64 21.43
CA ALA A 229 7.03 -10.29 22.16
C ALA A 229 6.99 -10.86 23.59
N THR A 230 8.07 -11.54 23.99
CA THR A 230 8.21 -12.15 25.33
C THR A 230 8.43 -11.10 26.43
N GLU A 231 9.05 -9.98 26.09
CA GLU A 231 9.23 -8.84 27.00
C GLU A 231 8.23 -7.75 26.61
N PRO A 232 7.32 -7.37 27.52
CA PRO A 232 6.32 -6.35 27.23
C PRO A 232 7.02 -4.97 27.12
N LEU A 233 6.72 -4.25 26.05
CA LEU A 233 7.08 -2.84 25.91
C LEU A 233 6.26 -2.00 26.91
N SER A 234 6.82 -0.90 27.37
CA SER A 234 6.07 0.12 28.09
C SER A 234 4.88 0.59 27.25
N GLU A 235 3.82 1.07 27.90
CA GLU A 235 2.61 1.56 27.21
C GLU A 235 2.96 2.62 26.17
N ARG A 236 3.83 3.55 26.54
CA ARG A 236 4.33 4.59 25.63
C ARG A 236 5.07 4.02 24.42
N ALA A 237 5.99 3.08 24.64
CA ALA A 237 6.74 2.46 23.55
C ALA A 237 5.82 1.65 22.63
N ARG A 238 4.83 0.97 23.18
CA ARG A 238 3.84 0.20 22.43
C ARG A 238 2.96 1.10 21.57
N ALA A 239 2.47 2.21 22.12
CA ALA A 239 1.72 3.18 21.37
C ALA A 239 2.56 3.77 20.22
N ILE A 240 3.76 4.30 20.50
CA ILE A 240 4.68 4.82 19.47
C ILE A 240 4.91 3.78 18.37
N THR A 241 5.16 2.52 18.77
CA THR A 241 5.37 1.42 17.83
C THR A 241 4.14 1.17 16.96
N THR A 242 2.95 1.15 17.54
CA THR A 242 1.70 0.95 16.80
C THR A 242 1.51 2.02 15.73
N PHE A 243 1.74 3.29 16.07
CA PHE A 243 1.68 4.39 15.08
C PHE A 243 2.78 4.26 14.01
N ALA A 244 4.01 3.91 14.39
CA ALA A 244 5.11 3.74 13.44
C ALA A 244 4.87 2.58 12.47
N LEU A 245 4.23 1.51 12.94
CA LEU A 245 3.92 0.33 12.12
C LEU A 245 2.68 0.52 11.24
N CYS A 246 1.74 1.38 11.61
CA CYS A 246 0.46 1.56 10.94
C CYS A 246 0.62 2.25 9.57
N GLY A 247 0.89 1.46 8.53
CA GLY A 247 1.03 1.92 7.14
C GLY A 247 1.76 0.92 6.27
N PHE A 248 1.40 0.87 5.00
CA PHE A 248 1.94 -0.07 4.00
C PHE A 248 3.30 0.32 3.42
N ALA A 249 4.03 1.22 4.09
CA ALA A 249 5.33 1.70 3.65
C ALA A 249 6.44 0.65 3.83
N ASN A 250 6.60 -0.20 2.83
CA ASN A 250 7.66 -1.22 2.75
C ASN A 250 8.15 -1.37 1.29
N PHE A 251 9.27 -2.07 1.09
CA PHE A 251 9.82 -2.24 -0.26
C PHE A 251 8.92 -3.04 -1.20
N GLY A 252 8.17 -4.02 -0.69
CA GLY A 252 7.22 -4.81 -1.46
C GLY A 252 6.07 -3.97 -2.02
N SER A 253 5.69 -2.91 -1.32
CA SER A 253 4.61 -2.01 -1.73
C SER A 253 4.92 -1.21 -3.00
N ILE A 254 6.19 -1.08 -3.40
CA ILE A 254 6.57 -0.50 -4.70
C ILE A 254 5.99 -1.33 -5.84
N ALA A 255 6.04 -2.65 -5.72
CA ALA A 255 5.46 -3.55 -6.72
C ALA A 255 3.93 -3.43 -6.77
N ILE A 256 3.28 -3.22 -5.62
CA ILE A 256 1.84 -2.97 -5.53
C ILE A 256 1.46 -1.67 -6.23
N LEU A 257 2.21 -0.58 -5.99
CA LEU A 257 2.01 0.69 -6.70
C LEU A 257 2.17 0.54 -8.21
N LEU A 258 3.18 -0.20 -8.66
CA LEU A 258 3.40 -0.48 -10.09
C LEU A 258 2.30 -1.34 -10.70
N GLY A 259 1.72 -2.26 -9.94
CA GLY A 259 0.56 -3.05 -10.36
C GLY A 259 -0.70 -2.19 -10.46
N GLY A 260 -1.04 -1.48 -9.39
CA GLY A 260 -2.27 -0.67 -9.30
C GLY A 260 -2.21 0.59 -10.16
N LEU A 261 -1.40 1.58 -9.76
CA LEU A 261 -1.31 2.86 -10.48
C LEU A 261 -0.74 2.71 -11.89
N GLY A 262 0.24 1.81 -12.08
CA GLY A 262 0.82 1.54 -13.38
C GLY A 262 -0.16 0.83 -14.33
N GLY A 263 -1.12 0.06 -13.81
CA GLY A 263 -2.23 -0.52 -14.56
C GLY A 263 -3.24 0.54 -15.01
N MET A 264 -3.58 1.50 -14.12
CA MET A 264 -4.50 2.61 -14.44
C MET A 264 -3.89 3.64 -15.40
N ALA A 265 -2.57 3.85 -15.36
CA ALA A 265 -1.86 4.80 -16.22
C ALA A 265 -0.55 4.20 -16.76
N PRO A 266 -0.62 3.31 -17.78
CA PRO A 266 0.56 2.65 -18.34
C PRO A 266 1.64 3.62 -18.83
N SER A 267 1.25 4.80 -19.33
CA SER A 267 2.16 5.86 -19.76
C SER A 267 3.01 6.47 -18.64
N ARG A 268 2.57 6.35 -17.38
CA ARG A 268 3.25 6.90 -16.20
C ARG A 268 4.01 5.83 -15.39
N ARG A 269 4.06 4.59 -15.89
CA ARG A 269 4.67 3.47 -15.17
C ARG A 269 6.16 3.69 -14.84
N SER A 270 6.91 4.32 -15.74
CA SER A 270 8.32 4.67 -15.50
C SER A 270 8.48 5.71 -14.38
N ASP A 271 7.59 6.69 -14.32
CA ASP A 271 7.60 7.73 -13.29
C ASP A 271 7.30 7.10 -11.92
N ILE A 272 6.27 6.24 -11.85
CA ILE A 272 5.91 5.50 -10.63
C ILE A 272 7.10 4.66 -10.13
N ALA A 273 7.76 3.93 -11.03
CA ALA A 273 8.94 3.14 -10.70
C ALA A 273 10.09 4.01 -10.17
N GLY A 274 10.38 5.12 -10.84
CA GLY A 274 11.44 6.06 -10.46
C GLY A 274 11.21 6.75 -9.12
N MET A 275 9.95 6.94 -8.73
CA MET A 275 9.56 7.57 -7.46
C MET A 275 9.34 6.57 -6.32
N GLY A 276 9.30 5.26 -6.59
CA GLY A 276 8.87 4.23 -5.64
C GLY A 276 9.63 4.27 -4.31
N ILE A 277 10.96 4.27 -4.32
CA ILE A 277 11.77 4.34 -3.09
C ILE A 277 11.52 5.64 -2.33
N ARG A 278 11.46 6.78 -3.03
CA ARG A 278 11.18 8.09 -2.42
C ARG A 278 9.79 8.11 -1.77
N ALA A 279 8.81 7.46 -2.38
CA ALA A 279 7.47 7.33 -1.84
C ALA A 279 7.44 6.46 -0.57
N VAL A 280 8.18 5.35 -0.52
CA VAL A 280 8.34 4.53 0.69
C VAL A 280 8.98 5.34 1.81
N VAL A 281 10.04 6.10 1.52
CA VAL A 281 10.69 6.98 2.52
C VAL A 281 9.73 8.05 3.02
N ALA A 282 9.01 8.74 2.13
CA ALA A 282 8.04 9.77 2.49
C ALA A 282 6.91 9.22 3.37
N ALA A 283 6.35 8.07 2.99
CA ALA A 283 5.30 7.40 3.77
C ALA A 283 5.80 6.89 5.13
N SER A 284 7.03 6.36 5.18
CA SER A 284 7.66 5.98 6.44
C SER A 284 7.84 7.18 7.37
N LEU A 285 8.32 8.32 6.84
CA LEU A 285 8.45 9.56 7.61
C LEU A 285 7.08 10.08 8.10
N ALA A 286 6.02 9.94 7.31
CA ALA A 286 4.67 10.28 7.75
C ALA A 286 4.21 9.42 8.94
N ASN A 287 4.44 8.10 8.90
CA ASN A 287 4.12 7.22 10.01
C ASN A 287 4.99 7.53 11.24
N LEU A 288 6.29 7.78 11.06
CA LEU A 288 7.19 8.16 12.16
C LEU A 288 6.81 9.52 12.78
N MET A 289 6.38 10.48 11.99
CA MET A 289 5.86 11.76 12.48
C MET A 289 4.61 11.55 13.34
N SER A 290 3.68 10.72 12.89
CA SER A 290 2.49 10.36 13.67
C SER A 290 2.86 9.67 14.98
N ALA A 291 3.86 8.77 14.95
CA ALA A 291 4.40 8.08 16.13
C ALA A 291 5.06 9.05 17.10
N ALA A 292 5.83 10.03 16.60
CA ALA A 292 6.45 11.07 17.42
C ALA A 292 5.40 11.92 18.14
N LEU A 293 4.35 12.34 17.43
CA LEU A 293 3.22 13.09 18.01
C LEU A 293 2.52 12.27 19.10
N ALA A 294 2.22 10.99 18.85
CA ALA A 294 1.66 10.10 19.86
C ALA A 294 2.56 10.01 21.10
N GLY A 295 3.88 9.88 20.91
CA GLY A 295 4.86 9.87 22.00
C GLY A 295 4.88 11.16 22.82
N VAL A 296 4.72 12.32 22.18
CA VAL A 296 4.63 13.62 22.85
C VAL A 296 3.35 13.70 23.69
N PHE A 297 2.19 13.41 23.09
CA PHE A 297 0.90 13.50 23.79
C PHE A 297 0.79 12.55 24.98
N LEU A 298 1.29 11.32 24.85
CA LEU A 298 1.35 10.36 25.96
C LEU A 298 2.38 10.73 27.04
N GLY A 299 3.33 11.60 26.73
CA GLY A 299 4.31 12.09 27.70
C GLY A 299 3.85 13.35 28.47
N LEU A 300 2.72 13.95 28.07
CA LEU A 300 2.14 15.14 28.71
C LEU A 300 1.02 14.79 29.70
N GLY A 301 0.52 13.57 29.69
CA GLY A 301 -0.50 13.04 30.62
C GLY A 301 0.14 12.16 31.66
#